data_843b815e969ed78044bc82553c0a2030
#
_entry.id   843b815e969ed78044bc82553c0a2030
#
_cell.length_a   1.000
_cell.length_b   1.000
_cell.length_c   1.000
_cell.angle_alpha   90.00
_cell.angle_beta   90.00
_cell.angle_gamma   90.00
#
_symmetry.space_group_name_H-M   'P 1'
#
loop_
_entity.id
_entity.type
_entity.pdbx_description
1 polymer ?
#
loop_
_entity_poly.entity_id
_entity_poly.type
_entity_poly.pdbx_seq_one_letter_code
_entity_poly.pdbx_strand_id
1 'polypeptide(L)'
;TNASWFYILAVALILLSVTFLGLSRYGDIKLGPDHAQPDFSYHSWFAMLFSAGMGIGLMFFGVAEPVMHYLSPPVGTPETVAAAKEAMRLTFFHWGLHAWAIYAIVALILAFFSYRHGLPLTLRSALYPII
;
A
#
# COMPACT_ATOMS: atom_id res chain seq x y z
N THR A 1 7.53 22.07 -0.78
CA THR A 1 7.82 22.08 -2.24
C THR A 1 6.53 22.31 -3.01
N ASN A 2 6.57 23.06 -4.10
CA ASN A 2 5.38 23.46 -4.89
C ASN A 2 4.66 22.27 -5.57
N ALA A 3 5.21 21.07 -5.54
CA ALA A 3 4.66 19.87 -6.18
C ALA A 3 4.10 18.83 -5.18
N SER A 4 4.07 19.10 -3.89
CA SER A 4 3.58 18.13 -2.88
C SER A 4 2.13 17.71 -3.12
N TRP A 5 1.29 18.62 -3.56
CA TRP A 5 -0.11 18.36 -3.90
C TRP A 5 -0.27 17.29 -4.99
N PHE A 6 0.67 17.24 -5.95
CA PHE A 6 0.62 16.25 -7.04
C PHE A 6 0.78 14.83 -6.51
N TYR A 7 1.72 14.60 -5.60
CA TYR A 7 1.92 13.28 -5.00
C TYR A 7 0.71 12.85 -4.18
N ILE A 8 0.14 13.76 -3.39
CA ILE A 8 -1.06 13.46 -2.59
C ILE A 8 -2.23 13.10 -3.52
N LEU A 9 -2.44 13.88 -4.58
CA LEU A 9 -3.49 13.62 -5.56
C LEU A 9 -3.27 12.29 -6.29
N ALA A 10 -2.05 12.00 -6.73
CA ALA A 10 -1.72 10.74 -7.41
C ALA A 10 -2.02 9.53 -6.52
N VAL A 11 -1.61 9.56 -5.26
CA VAL A 11 -1.87 8.46 -4.33
C VAL A 11 -3.36 8.35 -3.98
N ALA A 12 -4.08 9.47 -3.85
CA ALA A 12 -5.52 9.45 -3.66
C ALA A 12 -6.25 8.82 -4.86
N LEU A 13 -5.83 9.14 -6.09
CA LEU A 13 -6.37 8.51 -7.30
C LEU A 13 -6.06 7.01 -7.36
N ILE A 14 -4.87 6.58 -6.96
CA ILE A 14 -4.53 5.16 -6.83
C ILE A 14 -5.45 4.48 -5.81
N LEU A 15 -5.66 5.08 -4.64
CA LEU A 15 -6.56 4.55 -3.61
C LEU A 15 -7.99 4.38 -4.14
N LEU A 16 -8.52 5.40 -4.80
CA LEU A 16 -9.85 5.34 -5.40
C LEU A 16 -9.93 4.26 -6.49
N SER A 17 -8.91 4.14 -7.33
CA SER A 17 -8.85 3.15 -8.40
C SER A 17 -8.81 1.72 -7.84
N VAL A 18 -7.96 1.44 -6.85
CA VAL A 18 -7.86 0.12 -6.21
C VAL A 18 -9.16 -0.23 -5.49
N THR A 19 -9.76 0.72 -4.79
CA THR A 19 -11.06 0.54 -4.13
C THR A 19 -12.16 0.24 -5.17
N PHE A 20 -12.21 0.99 -6.25
CA PHE A 20 -13.15 0.75 -7.35
C PHE A 20 -12.96 -0.65 -7.95
N LEU A 21 -11.73 -1.06 -8.24
CA LEU A 21 -11.44 -2.40 -8.77
C LEU A 21 -11.92 -3.49 -7.82
N GLY A 22 -11.64 -3.36 -6.51
CA GLY A 22 -12.03 -4.35 -5.51
C GLY A 22 -13.54 -4.45 -5.26
N LEU A 23 -14.28 -3.33 -5.35
CA LEU A 23 -15.72 -3.28 -5.10
C LEU A 23 -16.58 -3.46 -6.36
N SER A 24 -15.98 -3.40 -7.54
CA SER A 24 -16.67 -3.60 -8.82
C SER A 24 -16.63 -5.05 -9.28
N ARG A 25 -17.32 -5.35 -10.38
CA ARG A 25 -17.26 -6.65 -11.06
C ARG A 25 -15.85 -7.09 -11.46
N TYR A 26 -14.89 -6.17 -11.51
CA TYR A 26 -13.49 -6.49 -11.78
C TYR A 26 -12.81 -7.19 -10.63
N GLY A 27 -13.31 -7.05 -9.39
CA GLY A 27 -12.83 -7.78 -8.23
C GLY A 27 -12.99 -9.30 -8.30
N ASP A 28 -13.91 -9.79 -9.14
CA ASP A 28 -14.13 -11.22 -9.37
C ASP A 28 -13.12 -11.85 -10.34
N ILE A 29 -12.30 -11.05 -11.01
CA ILE A 29 -11.31 -11.55 -11.95
C ILE A 29 -10.17 -12.24 -11.19
N LYS A 30 -9.97 -13.56 -11.44
CA LYS A 30 -8.80 -14.27 -10.93
C LYS A 30 -7.51 -13.64 -11.42
N LEU A 31 -6.55 -13.47 -10.53
CA LEU A 31 -5.21 -12.97 -10.87
C LEU A 31 -4.30 -14.05 -11.49
N GLY A 32 -4.73 -15.31 -11.51
CA GLY A 32 -4.10 -16.42 -12.21
C GLY A 32 -5.00 -17.00 -13.32
N PRO A 33 -4.59 -18.12 -13.94
CA PRO A 33 -5.41 -18.84 -14.91
C PRO A 33 -6.76 -19.26 -14.29
N ASP A 34 -7.81 -19.38 -15.10
CA ASP A 34 -9.16 -19.69 -14.59
C ASP A 34 -9.25 -21.03 -13.88
N HIS A 35 -8.42 -22.01 -14.29
CA HIS A 35 -8.33 -23.35 -13.69
C HIS A 35 -7.48 -23.42 -12.43
N ALA A 36 -6.69 -22.38 -12.12
CA ALA A 36 -5.77 -22.37 -10.97
C ALA A 36 -6.55 -22.46 -9.65
N GLN A 37 -6.00 -23.24 -8.73
CA GLN A 37 -6.45 -23.34 -7.35
C GLN A 37 -5.43 -22.64 -6.43
N PRO A 38 -5.80 -22.22 -5.22
CA PRO A 38 -4.87 -21.64 -4.28
C PRO A 38 -3.74 -22.61 -3.93
N ASP A 39 -2.48 -22.18 -4.02
CA ASP A 39 -1.31 -23.00 -3.65
C ASP A 39 -1.16 -23.19 -2.14
N PHE A 40 -1.76 -22.30 -1.34
CA PHE A 40 -1.66 -22.28 0.11
C PHE A 40 -3.04 -22.26 0.76
N SER A 41 -3.13 -22.84 1.96
CA SER A 41 -4.33 -22.67 2.79
C SER A 41 -4.51 -21.20 3.18
N TYR A 42 -5.74 -20.80 3.47
CA TYR A 42 -6.05 -19.41 3.89
C TYR A 42 -5.20 -18.95 5.08
N HIS A 43 -5.00 -19.82 6.07
CA HIS A 43 -4.18 -19.50 7.25
C HIS A 43 -2.70 -19.31 6.89
N SER A 44 -2.14 -20.17 6.03
CA SER A 44 -0.77 -20.03 5.56
C SER A 44 -0.56 -18.75 4.77
N TRP A 45 -1.48 -18.46 3.84
CA TRP A 45 -1.48 -17.23 3.06
C TRP A 45 -1.54 -15.98 3.96
N PHE A 46 -2.45 -15.98 4.93
CA PHE A 46 -2.59 -14.88 5.88
C PHE A 46 -1.30 -14.68 6.71
N ALA A 47 -0.70 -15.76 7.21
CA ALA A 47 0.55 -15.71 7.95
C ALA A 47 1.71 -15.16 7.10
N MET A 48 1.80 -15.56 5.82
CA MET A 48 2.80 -15.04 4.89
C MET A 48 2.66 -13.54 4.64
N LEU A 49 1.42 -13.02 4.50
CA LEU A 49 1.18 -11.58 4.37
C LEU A 49 1.69 -10.79 5.58
N PHE A 50 1.43 -11.31 6.78
CA PHE A 50 1.88 -10.67 8.02
C PHE A 50 3.40 -10.76 8.20
N SER A 51 4.03 -11.87 7.82
CA SER A 51 5.47 -12.05 7.97
C SER A 51 6.30 -11.29 6.92
N ALA A 52 5.71 -10.90 5.80
CA ALA A 52 6.38 -10.32 4.63
C ALA A 52 6.82 -8.85 4.80
N GLY A 53 7.36 -8.49 5.94
CA GLY A 53 8.03 -7.20 6.14
C GLY A 53 7.18 -6.08 6.73
N MET A 54 5.87 -6.04 6.50
CA MET A 54 5.00 -5.07 7.19
C MET A 54 4.86 -5.37 8.68
N GLY A 55 4.94 -6.63 9.09
CA GLY A 55 4.92 -7.03 10.50
C GLY A 55 6.03 -6.35 11.30
N ILE A 56 7.29 -6.50 10.89
CA ILE A 56 8.45 -5.91 11.57
C ILE A 56 8.44 -4.39 11.43
N GLY A 57 8.21 -3.87 10.23
CA GLY A 57 8.13 -2.43 9.98
C GLY A 57 7.08 -1.76 10.85
N LEU A 58 5.86 -2.29 10.88
CA LEU A 58 4.76 -1.74 11.68
C LEU A 58 5.03 -1.86 13.18
N MET A 59 5.57 -2.98 13.65
CA MET A 59 5.89 -3.17 15.08
C MET A 59 6.95 -2.18 15.57
N PHE A 60 7.96 -1.90 14.77
CA PHE A 60 9.01 -0.95 15.12
C PHE A 60 8.51 0.50 14.97
N PHE A 61 7.98 0.86 13.82
CA PHE A 61 7.60 2.24 13.52
C PHE A 61 6.28 2.65 14.15
N GLY A 62 5.44 1.72 14.55
CA GLY A 62 4.23 2.01 15.34
C GLY A 62 4.54 2.72 16.67
N VAL A 63 5.75 2.56 17.19
CA VAL A 63 6.23 3.27 18.39
C VAL A 63 7.26 4.35 18.01
N ALA A 64 8.23 4.01 17.17
CA ALA A 64 9.34 4.91 16.85
C ALA A 64 8.87 6.18 16.14
N GLU A 65 7.96 6.06 15.18
CA GLU A 65 7.51 7.21 14.38
C GLU A 65 6.73 8.27 15.18
N PRO A 66 5.70 7.91 15.98
CA PRO A 66 5.03 8.91 16.83
C PRO A 66 6.00 9.57 17.80
N VAL A 67 6.96 8.83 18.36
CA VAL A 67 7.97 9.42 19.27
C VAL A 67 8.89 10.39 18.52
N MET A 68 9.34 10.02 17.33
CA MET A 68 10.18 10.90 16.50
C MET A 68 9.45 12.21 16.15
N HIS A 69 8.19 12.13 15.71
CA HIS A 69 7.38 13.29 15.40
C HIS A 69 7.02 14.13 16.63
N TYR A 70 6.91 13.53 17.81
CA TYR A 70 6.69 14.24 19.05
C TYR A 70 7.93 15.06 19.47
N LEU A 71 9.11 14.43 19.35
CA LEU A 71 10.39 15.06 19.70
C LEU A 71 10.90 16.05 18.64
N SER A 72 10.52 15.85 17.39
CA SER A 72 10.95 16.68 16.25
C SER A 72 9.80 16.83 15.23
N PRO A 73 8.74 17.59 15.59
CA PRO A 73 7.61 17.77 14.70
C PRO A 73 8.01 18.59 13.46
N PRO A 74 7.43 18.30 12.28
CA PRO A 74 7.67 19.10 11.06
C PRO A 74 7.23 20.55 11.19
N VAL A 75 6.24 20.80 12.05
CA VAL A 75 5.66 22.13 12.31
C VAL A 75 5.34 22.25 13.80
N GLY A 76 5.66 23.40 14.38
CA GLY A 76 5.32 23.69 15.78
C GLY A 76 6.44 23.38 16.77
N THR A 77 6.12 23.49 18.06
CA THR A 77 7.06 23.29 19.17
C THR A 77 7.03 21.83 19.61
N PRO A 78 8.21 21.18 19.73
CA PRO A 78 8.29 19.79 20.22
C PRO A 78 7.79 19.64 21.66
N GLU A 79 7.53 18.40 22.05
CA GLU A 79 7.18 17.99 23.41
C GLU A 79 5.94 18.68 23.99
N THR A 80 5.01 19.09 23.13
CA THR A 80 3.72 19.68 23.49
C THR A 80 2.56 18.73 23.19
N VAL A 81 1.39 18.99 23.79
CA VAL A 81 0.15 18.28 23.47
C VAL A 81 -0.21 18.42 21.98
N ALA A 82 0.09 19.58 21.38
CA ALA A 82 -0.11 19.80 19.95
C ALA A 82 0.83 18.91 19.12
N ALA A 83 2.10 18.82 19.49
CA ALA A 83 3.08 17.92 18.85
C ALA A 83 2.67 16.45 18.97
N ALA A 84 2.13 16.01 20.11
CA ALA A 84 1.64 14.65 20.29
C ALA A 84 0.47 14.32 19.36
N LYS A 85 -0.51 15.21 19.22
CA LYS A 85 -1.63 15.05 18.29
C LYS A 85 -1.17 15.01 16.83
N GLU A 86 -0.25 15.90 16.47
CA GLU A 86 0.32 15.93 15.12
C GLU A 86 1.13 14.68 14.82
N ALA A 87 1.94 14.20 15.77
CA ALA A 87 2.70 12.96 15.64
C ALA A 87 1.81 11.76 15.33
N MET A 88 0.71 11.59 16.07
CA MET A 88 -0.26 10.52 15.80
C MET A 88 -0.93 10.69 14.44
N ARG A 89 -1.32 11.91 14.06
CA ARG A 89 -1.94 12.19 12.76
C ARG A 89 -1.02 11.82 11.61
N LEU A 90 0.25 12.19 11.68
CA LEU A 90 1.26 11.89 10.67
C LEU A 90 1.53 10.37 10.58
N THR A 91 1.64 9.70 11.73
CA THR A 91 1.82 8.25 11.77
C THR A 91 0.64 7.52 11.13
N PHE A 92 -0.60 7.87 11.47
CA PHE A 92 -1.77 7.27 10.84
C PHE A 92 -1.89 7.60 9.34
N PHE A 93 -1.46 8.77 8.93
CA PHE A 93 -1.42 9.12 7.51
C PHE A 93 -0.38 8.30 6.76
N HIS A 94 0.82 8.13 7.32
CA HIS A 94 1.92 7.39 6.71
C HIS A 94 1.59 5.89 6.59
N TRP A 95 1.01 5.29 7.65
CA TRP A 95 0.69 3.85 7.69
C TRP A 95 -0.75 3.52 7.32
N GLY A 96 -1.51 4.51 6.89
CA GLY A 96 -2.92 4.37 6.53
C GLY A 96 -3.14 3.87 5.11
N LEU A 97 -4.39 3.99 4.66
CA LEU A 97 -4.86 3.46 3.38
C LEU A 97 -4.08 3.97 2.16
N HIS A 98 -3.51 5.16 2.21
CA HIS A 98 -2.71 5.72 1.12
C HIS A 98 -1.46 4.89 0.82
N ALA A 99 -0.71 4.50 1.86
CA ALA A 99 0.46 3.64 1.70
C ALA A 99 0.04 2.25 1.19
N TRP A 100 -1.00 1.67 1.75
CA TRP A 100 -1.51 0.37 1.34
C TRP A 100 -2.04 0.36 -0.10
N ALA A 101 -2.59 1.46 -0.59
CA ALA A 101 -3.02 1.60 -1.97
C ALA A 101 -1.84 1.46 -2.96
N ILE A 102 -0.67 2.00 -2.62
CA ILE A 102 0.54 1.87 -3.44
C ILE A 102 0.97 0.40 -3.52
N TYR A 103 1.01 -0.30 -2.38
CA TYR A 103 1.31 -1.74 -2.37
C TYR A 103 0.29 -2.54 -3.19
N ALA A 104 -0.99 -2.25 -3.01
CA ALA A 104 -2.07 -2.95 -3.69
C ALA A 104 -2.00 -2.78 -5.21
N ILE A 105 -1.79 -1.57 -5.74
CA ILE A 105 -1.69 -1.35 -7.18
C ILE A 105 -0.48 -2.04 -7.79
N VAL A 106 0.67 -2.01 -7.11
CA VAL A 106 1.88 -2.70 -7.55
C VAL A 106 1.65 -4.22 -7.59
N ALA A 107 1.08 -4.78 -6.52
CA ALA A 107 0.78 -6.20 -6.46
C ALA A 107 -0.24 -6.64 -7.53
N LEU A 108 -1.30 -5.84 -7.75
CA LEU A 108 -2.29 -6.11 -8.80
C LEU A 108 -1.67 -6.11 -10.19
N ILE A 109 -0.82 -5.12 -10.50
CA ILE A 109 -0.11 -5.05 -11.78
C ILE A 109 0.76 -6.30 -11.98
N LEU A 110 1.59 -6.62 -11.00
CA LEU A 110 2.47 -7.78 -11.09
C LEU A 110 1.69 -9.09 -11.23
N ALA A 111 0.68 -9.30 -10.41
CA ALA A 111 -0.11 -10.52 -10.44
C ALA A 111 -0.93 -10.65 -11.73
N PHE A 112 -1.64 -9.62 -12.14
CA PHE A 112 -2.50 -9.64 -13.32
C PHE A 112 -1.70 -9.87 -14.60
N PHE A 113 -0.65 -9.12 -14.82
CA PHE A 113 0.13 -9.23 -16.06
C PHE A 113 1.03 -10.47 -16.10
N SER A 114 1.60 -10.89 -14.98
CA SER A 114 2.45 -12.08 -14.94
C SER A 114 1.66 -13.38 -14.87
N TYR A 115 0.81 -13.52 -13.86
CA TYR A 115 0.17 -14.82 -13.60
C TYR A 115 -1.03 -15.06 -14.50
N ARG A 116 -1.79 -14.02 -14.84
CA ARG A 116 -2.94 -14.20 -15.74
C ARG A 116 -2.57 -14.13 -17.22
N HIS A 117 -1.65 -13.25 -17.61
CA HIS A 117 -1.27 -13.03 -19.00
C HIS A 117 0.09 -13.60 -19.39
N GLY A 118 0.82 -14.23 -18.48
CA GLY A 118 2.11 -14.88 -18.76
C GLY A 118 3.24 -13.91 -19.13
N LEU A 119 3.12 -12.62 -18.81
CA LEU A 119 4.15 -11.63 -19.08
C LEU A 119 5.25 -11.66 -18.01
N PRO A 120 6.44 -11.09 -18.28
CA PRO A 120 7.50 -11.00 -17.27
C PRO A 120 7.05 -10.34 -15.97
N LEU A 121 7.58 -10.81 -14.83
CA LEU A 121 7.24 -10.29 -13.49
C LEU A 121 7.93 -8.93 -13.27
N THR A 122 7.47 -7.91 -13.97
CA THR A 122 7.98 -6.55 -13.89
C THR A 122 6.84 -5.53 -14.04
N LEU A 123 7.00 -4.35 -13.45
CA LEU A 123 6.03 -3.25 -13.62
C LEU A 123 5.89 -2.80 -15.08
N ARG A 124 6.95 -2.97 -15.87
CA ARG A 124 6.95 -2.69 -17.32
C ARG A 124 5.87 -3.48 -18.05
N SER A 125 5.52 -4.67 -17.56
CA SER A 125 4.50 -5.52 -18.19
C SER A 125 3.12 -4.85 -18.25
N ALA A 126 2.81 -3.88 -17.39
CA ALA A 126 1.60 -3.09 -17.47
C ALA A 126 1.54 -2.19 -18.74
N LEU A 127 2.67 -1.89 -19.34
CA LEU A 127 2.76 -1.04 -20.52
C LEU A 127 2.65 -1.83 -21.84
N TYR A 128 2.77 -3.17 -21.77
CA TYR A 128 2.71 -4.04 -22.94
C TYR A 128 1.46 -3.86 -23.83
N PRO A 129 0.27 -3.61 -23.27
CA PRO A 129 -0.92 -3.38 -24.10
C PRO A 129 -0.89 -2.04 -24.84
N ILE A 130 0.03 -1.14 -24.49
CA ILE A 130 0.11 0.24 -25.00
C ILE A 130 1.29 0.41 -25.97
N ILE A 131 2.32 -0.44 -25.84
CA ILE A 131 3.57 -0.40 -26.62
C ILE A 131 3.65 -1.64 -27.51
#